data_f1281d1842cfd8a3d3ec4fa0ac39d466
#
_entry.id   f1281d1842cfd8a3d3ec4fa0ac39d466
#
_cell.length_a   1.000
_cell.length_b   1.000
_cell.length_c   1.000
_cell.angle_alpha   90.00
_cell.angle_beta   90.00
_cell.angle_gamma   90.00
#
_symmetry.space_group_name_H-M   'P 1'
#
loop_
_entity.id
_entity.type
_entity.pdbx_description
1 polymer ?
#
loop_
_entity_poly.entity_id
_entity_poly.type
_entity_poly.pdbx_seq_one_letter_code
_entity_poly.pdbx_strand_id
1 'polypeptide(L)'
;MIEEKKKYIIKELPALETQISIKQIHLKSLLVDESKLTEIISKSDSFEELEELIIALNDRHRTKGELENIINQLQEVESNLKEFNEELKKIDNELFSDDFEDQVKTQINKFNIHFSRISEFLYGEQFALKYEKETNSKGHRLYKFSAFNTNFSSGKKQGEISCFDIAYTLFADEENIPCMHFLLNDKKELMHDNQLVKIAQLVNQNKIQFVASILKDKLPEQLNVEDYFIVKLSDTDKLFRIE
;
A
#
# COMPACT_ATOMS: atom_id res chain seq x y z
N MET A 1 -0.34 -2.06 3.54
CA MET A 1 -0.51 -2.21 5.02
C MET A 1 -0.14 -3.61 5.54
N ILE A 2 -0.75 -4.72 5.05
CA ILE A 2 -0.42 -6.09 5.50
C ILE A 2 1.02 -6.48 5.12
N GLU A 3 1.44 -6.23 3.88
CA GLU A 3 2.81 -6.51 3.42
C GLU A 3 3.89 -5.67 4.13
N GLU A 4 3.58 -4.43 4.48
CA GLU A 4 4.52 -3.60 5.25
C GLU A 4 4.70 -4.13 6.67
N LYS A 5 3.60 -4.56 7.31
CA LYS A 5 3.67 -5.23 8.62
C LYS A 5 4.45 -6.54 8.54
N LYS A 6 4.21 -7.37 7.50
CA LYS A 6 4.97 -8.60 7.27
C LYS A 6 6.47 -8.32 7.10
N LYS A 7 6.83 -7.30 6.30
CA LYS A 7 8.22 -6.92 6.06
C LYS A 7 8.92 -6.43 7.34
N TYR A 8 8.19 -5.68 8.17
CA TYR A 8 8.69 -5.20 9.46
C TYR A 8 8.96 -6.37 10.40
N ILE A 9 8.00 -7.30 10.55
CA ILE A 9 8.10 -8.47 11.43
C ILE A 9 9.20 -9.42 10.95
N ILE A 10 9.31 -9.75 9.66
CA ILE A 10 10.35 -10.65 9.14
C ILE A 10 11.75 -10.05 9.32
N LYS A 11 11.90 -8.73 9.26
CA LYS A 11 13.19 -8.07 9.48
C LYS A 11 13.66 -8.23 10.93
N GLU A 12 12.73 -8.24 11.87
CA GLU A 12 13.03 -8.33 13.31
C GLU A 12 13.09 -9.78 13.81
N LEU A 13 12.49 -10.74 13.11
CA LEU A 13 12.40 -12.13 13.52
C LEU A 13 13.77 -12.76 13.90
N PRO A 14 14.83 -12.67 13.09
CA PRO A 14 16.14 -13.26 13.46
C PRO A 14 16.75 -12.62 14.72
N ALA A 15 16.51 -11.32 14.90
CA ALA A 15 16.98 -10.62 16.10
C ALA A 15 16.19 -11.07 17.35
N LEU A 16 14.88 -11.28 17.22
CA LEU A 16 14.01 -11.79 18.27
C LEU A 16 14.34 -13.25 18.64
N GLU A 17 14.56 -14.13 17.66
CA GLU A 17 15.00 -15.50 17.88
C GLU A 17 16.33 -15.57 18.64
N THR A 18 17.29 -14.71 18.25
CA THR A 18 18.55 -14.58 18.95
C THR A 18 18.34 -14.10 20.39
N GLN A 19 17.47 -13.13 20.61
CA GLN A 19 17.12 -12.66 21.95
C GLN A 19 16.46 -13.73 22.80
N ILE A 20 15.53 -14.53 22.23
CA ILE A 20 14.90 -15.67 22.91
C ILE A 20 15.99 -16.63 23.38
N SER A 21 16.91 -17.05 22.50
CA SER A 21 17.97 -18.00 22.84
C SER A 21 18.87 -17.46 23.97
N ILE A 22 19.26 -16.18 23.91
CA ILE A 22 20.07 -15.54 24.95
C ILE A 22 19.28 -15.50 26.28
N LYS A 23 18.00 -15.14 26.25
CA LYS A 23 17.14 -15.07 27.46
C LYS A 23 16.91 -16.45 28.07
N GLN A 24 16.74 -17.51 27.26
CA GLN A 24 16.63 -18.89 27.73
C GLN A 24 17.91 -19.37 28.41
N ILE A 25 19.09 -19.09 27.85
CA ILE A 25 20.38 -19.43 28.46
C ILE A 25 20.54 -18.67 29.80
N HIS A 26 20.18 -17.40 29.84
CA HIS A 26 20.24 -16.60 31.06
C HIS A 26 19.25 -17.09 32.12
N LEU A 27 18.02 -17.45 31.75
CA LEU A 27 17.03 -18.04 32.66
C LEU A 27 17.58 -19.35 33.28
N LYS A 28 18.18 -20.21 32.46
CA LYS A 28 18.79 -21.47 32.94
C LYS A 28 19.93 -21.22 33.94
N SER A 29 20.76 -20.21 33.69
CA SER A 29 21.83 -19.80 34.62
C SER A 29 21.25 -19.32 35.96
N LEU A 30 20.21 -18.49 35.91
CA LEU A 30 19.56 -17.96 37.11
C LEU A 30 18.90 -19.07 37.96
N LEU A 31 18.30 -20.11 37.34
CA LEU A 31 17.74 -21.24 38.04
C LEU A 31 18.82 -22.08 38.77
N VAL A 32 20.02 -22.21 38.16
CA VAL A 32 21.14 -22.87 38.82
C VAL A 32 21.63 -22.08 40.03
N ASP A 33 21.70 -20.75 39.90
CA ASP A 33 22.11 -19.87 41.00
C ASP A 33 21.06 -19.86 42.13
N GLU A 34 19.75 -19.85 41.80
CA GLU A 34 18.66 -20.04 42.75
C GLU A 34 18.82 -21.32 43.55
N SER A 35 19.07 -22.47 42.87
CA SER A 35 19.28 -23.77 43.54
C SER A 35 20.48 -23.73 44.49
N LYS A 36 21.61 -23.14 44.09
CA LYS A 36 22.79 -22.97 44.95
C LYS A 36 22.50 -22.12 46.17
N LEU A 37 21.83 -20.96 45.99
CA LEU A 37 21.49 -20.08 47.10
C LEU A 37 20.53 -20.74 48.08
N THR A 38 19.56 -21.53 47.60
CA THR A 38 18.65 -22.33 48.43
C THR A 38 19.39 -23.36 49.25
N GLU A 39 20.41 -24.03 48.66
CA GLU A 39 21.26 -25.00 49.39
C GLU A 39 22.08 -24.31 50.50
N ILE A 40 22.63 -23.11 50.22
CA ILE A 40 23.37 -22.32 51.23
C ILE A 40 22.45 -21.91 52.40
N ILE A 41 21.23 -21.43 52.10
CA ILE A 41 20.23 -21.05 53.10
C ILE A 41 19.95 -22.22 54.04
N SER A 42 19.80 -23.44 53.49
CA SER A 42 19.51 -24.65 54.29
C SER A 42 20.66 -25.07 55.22
N LYS A 43 21.86 -24.59 55.01
CA LYS A 43 23.08 -24.92 55.80
C LYS A 43 23.59 -23.78 56.68
N SER A 44 22.98 -22.57 56.62
CA SER A 44 23.41 -21.40 57.37
C SER A 44 22.75 -21.32 58.73
N ASP A 45 23.55 -21.18 59.77
CA ASP A 45 23.07 -20.95 61.15
C ASP A 45 23.11 -19.44 61.51
N SER A 46 23.60 -18.56 60.63
CA SER A 46 23.68 -17.12 60.84
C SER A 46 22.45 -16.38 60.30
N PHE A 47 21.82 -15.57 61.16
CA PHE A 47 20.60 -14.83 60.81
C PHE A 47 20.89 -13.74 59.71
N GLU A 48 22.04 -13.09 59.81
CA GLU A 48 22.45 -12.07 58.82
C GLU A 48 22.71 -12.67 57.44
N GLU A 49 23.40 -13.81 57.35
CA GLU A 49 23.62 -14.53 56.08
C GLU A 49 22.27 -15.02 55.52
N LEU A 50 21.33 -15.45 56.33
CA LEU A 50 20.00 -15.87 55.91
C LEU A 50 19.21 -14.71 55.33
N GLU A 51 19.28 -13.52 55.89
CA GLU A 51 18.61 -12.30 55.41
C GLU A 51 19.16 -11.89 54.04
N GLU A 52 20.48 -11.86 53.84
CA GLU A 52 21.12 -11.58 52.55
C GLU A 52 20.71 -12.61 51.47
N LEU A 53 20.65 -13.88 51.83
CA LEU A 53 20.24 -14.96 50.90
C LEU A 53 18.76 -14.86 50.50
N ILE A 54 17.88 -14.46 51.42
CA ILE A 54 16.45 -14.22 51.12
C ILE A 54 16.30 -13.06 50.16
N ILE A 55 17.02 -11.96 50.38
CA ILE A 55 17.01 -10.80 49.46
C ILE A 55 17.48 -11.25 48.06
N ALA A 56 18.61 -11.94 47.97
CA ALA A 56 19.16 -12.41 46.69
C ALA A 56 18.20 -13.38 45.99
N LEU A 57 17.55 -14.26 46.76
CA LEU A 57 16.54 -15.21 46.24
C LEU A 57 15.32 -14.46 45.65
N ASN A 58 14.80 -13.47 46.36
CA ASN A 58 13.69 -12.66 45.90
C ASN A 58 14.01 -11.91 44.61
N ASP A 59 15.21 -11.33 44.47
CA ASP A 59 15.67 -10.69 43.25
C ASP A 59 15.78 -11.67 42.06
N ARG A 60 16.23 -12.91 42.33
CA ARG A 60 16.28 -13.96 41.30
C ARG A 60 14.86 -14.37 40.86
N HIS A 61 13.94 -14.51 41.82
CA HIS A 61 12.53 -14.82 41.51
C HIS A 61 11.88 -13.70 40.67
N ARG A 62 12.11 -12.43 40.99
CA ARG A 62 11.63 -11.31 40.21
C ARG A 62 12.16 -11.35 38.77
N THR A 63 13.47 -11.50 38.61
CA THR A 63 14.12 -11.56 37.29
C THR A 63 13.61 -12.77 36.48
N LYS A 64 13.42 -13.92 37.13
CA LYS A 64 12.84 -15.10 36.52
C LYS A 64 11.42 -14.79 35.97
N GLY A 65 10.57 -14.19 36.77
CA GLY A 65 9.20 -13.83 36.35
C GLY A 65 9.18 -12.85 35.17
N GLU A 66 10.05 -11.86 35.17
CA GLU A 66 10.22 -10.91 34.06
C GLU A 66 10.62 -11.64 32.76
N LEU A 67 11.60 -12.56 32.85
CA LEU A 67 12.07 -13.33 31.69
C LEU A 67 11.01 -14.30 31.16
N GLU A 68 10.30 -14.98 32.04
CA GLU A 68 9.18 -15.87 31.67
C GLU A 68 8.07 -15.10 30.93
N ASN A 69 7.73 -13.89 31.42
CA ASN A 69 6.76 -13.05 30.72
C ASN A 69 7.22 -12.64 29.32
N ILE A 70 8.49 -12.25 29.17
CA ILE A 70 9.05 -11.91 27.85
C ILE A 70 9.02 -13.12 26.92
N ILE A 71 9.38 -14.31 27.40
CA ILE A 71 9.32 -15.55 26.59
C ILE A 71 7.90 -15.81 26.11
N ASN A 72 6.90 -15.69 26.99
CA ASN A 72 5.50 -15.89 26.62
C ASN A 72 5.05 -14.89 25.54
N GLN A 73 5.39 -13.60 25.68
CA GLN A 73 5.09 -12.61 24.67
C GLN A 73 5.74 -12.91 23.31
N LEU A 74 6.99 -13.36 23.31
CA LEU A 74 7.70 -13.73 22.10
C LEU A 74 7.07 -14.94 21.42
N GLN A 75 6.66 -15.94 22.18
CA GLN A 75 5.94 -17.12 21.66
C GLN A 75 4.58 -16.73 21.04
N GLU A 76 3.86 -15.80 21.65
CA GLU A 76 2.61 -15.26 21.08
C GLU A 76 2.85 -14.57 19.74
N VAL A 77 3.88 -13.71 19.66
CA VAL A 77 4.26 -13.03 18.42
C VAL A 77 4.66 -14.02 17.33
N GLU A 78 5.42 -15.05 17.67
CA GLU A 78 5.84 -16.10 16.74
C GLU A 78 4.63 -16.89 16.20
N SER A 79 3.68 -17.25 17.09
CA SER A 79 2.44 -17.91 16.70
C SER A 79 1.62 -17.06 15.72
N ASN A 80 1.42 -15.77 16.04
CA ASN A 80 0.67 -14.85 15.20
C ASN A 80 1.35 -14.66 13.84
N LEU A 81 2.68 -14.58 13.82
CA LEU A 81 3.44 -14.50 12.57
C LEU A 81 3.23 -15.72 11.68
N LYS A 82 3.23 -16.92 12.27
CA LYS A 82 2.97 -18.15 11.52
C LYS A 82 1.57 -18.15 10.92
N GLU A 83 0.55 -17.77 11.69
CA GLU A 83 -0.83 -17.67 11.24
C GLU A 83 -0.95 -16.70 10.06
N PHE A 84 -0.42 -15.47 10.19
CA PHE A 84 -0.44 -14.49 9.11
C PHE A 84 0.30 -14.95 7.84
N ASN A 85 1.39 -15.70 7.98
CA ASN A 85 2.09 -16.24 6.82
C ASN A 85 1.27 -17.35 6.12
N GLU A 86 0.51 -18.14 6.87
CA GLU A 86 -0.40 -19.14 6.29
C GLU A 86 -1.58 -18.47 5.58
N GLU A 87 -2.16 -17.40 6.15
CA GLU A 87 -3.21 -16.62 5.50
C GLU A 87 -2.71 -15.95 4.21
N LEU A 88 -1.53 -15.33 4.26
CA LEU A 88 -0.92 -14.74 3.08
C LEU A 88 -0.70 -15.75 1.95
N LYS A 89 -0.27 -16.97 2.28
CA LYS A 89 -0.12 -18.04 1.29
C LYS A 89 -1.46 -18.44 0.67
N LYS A 90 -2.53 -18.49 1.45
CA LYS A 90 -3.87 -18.79 0.93
C LYS A 90 -4.33 -17.70 -0.04
N ILE A 91 -4.24 -16.43 0.37
CA ILE A 91 -4.59 -15.27 -0.46
C ILE A 91 -3.75 -15.25 -1.75
N ASP A 92 -2.44 -15.48 -1.64
CA ASP A 92 -1.55 -15.49 -2.82
C ASP A 92 -1.91 -16.61 -3.80
N ASN A 93 -2.25 -17.80 -3.29
CA ASN A 93 -2.70 -18.91 -4.15
C ASN A 93 -4.05 -18.62 -4.82
N GLU A 94 -4.98 -17.97 -4.13
CA GLU A 94 -6.27 -17.58 -4.68
C GLU A 94 -6.10 -16.51 -5.77
N LEU A 95 -5.33 -15.44 -5.50
CA LEU A 95 -5.07 -14.35 -6.44
C LEU A 95 -4.34 -14.79 -7.70
N PHE A 96 -3.57 -15.88 -7.66
CA PHE A 96 -2.83 -16.40 -8.81
C PHE A 96 -3.38 -17.73 -9.30
N SER A 97 -4.63 -18.07 -8.94
CA SER A 97 -5.37 -19.17 -9.51
C SER A 97 -5.82 -18.87 -10.95
N ASP A 98 -6.08 -19.92 -11.72
CA ASP A 98 -6.60 -19.77 -13.09
C ASP A 98 -7.98 -19.09 -13.11
N ASP A 99 -8.83 -19.40 -12.13
CA ASP A 99 -10.16 -18.80 -11.98
C ASP A 99 -10.08 -17.28 -11.77
N PHE A 100 -9.18 -16.83 -10.92
CA PHE A 100 -8.97 -15.39 -10.67
C PHE A 100 -8.36 -14.71 -11.91
N GLU A 101 -7.41 -15.36 -12.58
CA GLU A 101 -6.84 -14.84 -13.83
C GLU A 101 -7.91 -14.64 -14.90
N ASP A 102 -8.83 -15.57 -15.04
CA ASP A 102 -9.93 -15.47 -16.02
C ASP A 102 -10.92 -14.34 -15.64
N GLN A 103 -11.14 -14.10 -14.36
CA GLN A 103 -11.87 -12.92 -13.90
C GLN A 103 -11.13 -11.63 -14.28
N VAL A 104 -9.81 -11.54 -14.03
CA VAL A 104 -8.99 -10.39 -14.43
C VAL A 104 -9.06 -10.15 -15.94
N LYS A 105 -8.92 -11.17 -16.76
CA LYS A 105 -9.06 -11.07 -18.24
C LYS A 105 -10.43 -10.55 -18.63
N THR A 106 -11.48 -11.07 -18.02
CA THR A 106 -12.86 -10.66 -18.30
C THR A 106 -13.06 -9.17 -17.97
N GLN A 107 -12.61 -8.72 -16.81
CA GLN A 107 -12.76 -7.32 -16.41
C GLN A 107 -11.90 -6.38 -17.27
N ILE A 108 -10.69 -6.77 -17.62
CA ILE A 108 -9.84 -6.00 -18.54
C ILE A 108 -10.49 -5.86 -19.91
N ASN A 109 -11.08 -6.94 -20.45
CA ASN A 109 -11.76 -6.89 -21.74
C ASN A 109 -12.95 -5.91 -21.71
N LYS A 110 -13.76 -5.92 -20.66
CA LYS A 110 -14.85 -4.96 -20.48
C LYS A 110 -14.32 -3.53 -20.38
N PHE A 111 -13.31 -3.28 -19.57
CA PHE A 111 -12.67 -1.97 -19.46
C PHE A 111 -12.12 -1.49 -20.81
N ASN A 112 -11.48 -2.36 -21.58
CA ASN A 112 -10.89 -2.04 -22.87
C ASN A 112 -11.92 -1.63 -23.94
N ILE A 113 -13.17 -2.05 -23.82
CA ILE A 113 -14.26 -1.54 -24.68
C ILE A 113 -14.40 -0.03 -24.53
N HIS A 114 -14.40 0.49 -23.29
CA HIS A 114 -14.46 1.92 -23.02
C HIS A 114 -13.14 2.61 -23.39
N PHE A 115 -12.03 2.05 -22.97
CA PHE A 115 -10.71 2.66 -23.14
C PHE A 115 -10.34 2.84 -24.61
N SER A 116 -10.54 1.81 -25.43
CA SER A 116 -10.29 1.89 -26.88
C SER A 116 -11.23 2.87 -27.58
N ARG A 117 -12.52 2.87 -27.23
CA ARG A 117 -13.51 3.80 -27.82
C ARG A 117 -13.17 5.27 -27.51
N ILE A 118 -12.81 5.57 -26.26
CA ILE A 118 -12.46 6.92 -25.84
C ILE A 118 -11.15 7.39 -26.48
N SER A 119 -10.14 6.53 -26.50
CA SER A 119 -8.85 6.86 -27.08
C SER A 119 -8.95 7.05 -28.61
N GLU A 120 -9.75 6.25 -29.28
CA GLU A 120 -10.03 6.44 -30.71
C GLU A 120 -10.75 7.76 -30.98
N PHE A 121 -11.75 8.12 -30.17
CA PHE A 121 -12.44 9.40 -30.28
C PHE A 121 -11.49 10.59 -30.06
N LEU A 122 -10.61 10.51 -29.06
CA LEU A 122 -9.73 11.63 -28.70
C LEU A 122 -8.49 11.71 -29.59
N TYR A 123 -7.90 10.59 -29.98
CA TYR A 123 -6.59 10.51 -30.62
C TYR A 123 -6.61 9.82 -31.99
N GLY A 124 -7.70 9.17 -32.40
CA GLY A 124 -7.77 8.35 -33.61
C GLY A 124 -6.96 7.07 -33.49
N GLU A 125 -6.62 6.65 -32.27
CA GLU A 125 -5.84 5.44 -31.98
C GLU A 125 -6.51 4.66 -30.84
N GLN A 126 -6.53 3.33 -30.94
CA GLN A 126 -7.10 2.50 -29.88
C GLN A 126 -6.02 2.13 -28.87
N PHE A 127 -6.27 2.49 -27.62
CA PHE A 127 -5.46 2.07 -26.48
C PHE A 127 -6.11 0.85 -25.81
N ALA A 128 -5.29 -0.01 -25.24
CA ALA A 128 -5.74 -1.15 -24.48
C ALA A 128 -4.91 -1.33 -23.21
N LEU A 129 -5.56 -1.69 -22.11
CA LEU A 129 -4.91 -2.11 -20.89
C LEU A 129 -4.54 -3.59 -21.03
N LYS A 130 -3.32 -3.94 -20.70
CA LYS A 130 -2.83 -5.31 -20.58
C LYS A 130 -2.24 -5.54 -19.19
N TYR A 131 -2.11 -6.79 -18.80
CA TYR A 131 -1.39 -7.17 -17.61
C TYR A 131 -0.31 -8.22 -17.92
N GLU A 132 0.68 -8.26 -17.07
CA GLU A 132 1.74 -9.26 -17.06
C GLU A 132 1.90 -9.77 -15.62
N LYS A 133 2.16 -11.06 -15.44
CA LYS A 133 2.53 -11.62 -14.13
C LYS A 133 4.02 -11.44 -13.94
N GLU A 134 4.39 -10.68 -12.91
CA GLU A 134 5.80 -10.44 -12.56
C GLU A 134 6.07 -10.93 -11.14
N THR A 135 7.34 -11.18 -10.86
CA THR A 135 7.83 -11.41 -9.49
C THR A 135 8.76 -10.26 -9.13
N ASN A 136 8.48 -9.59 -8.03
CA ASN A 136 9.34 -8.49 -7.57
C ASN A 136 10.68 -9.02 -7.00
N SER A 137 11.60 -8.10 -6.69
CA SER A 137 12.93 -8.43 -6.13
C SER A 137 12.89 -9.16 -4.79
N LYS A 138 11.72 -9.25 -4.15
CA LYS A 138 11.49 -9.95 -2.88
C LYS A 138 10.81 -11.30 -3.04
N GLY A 139 10.63 -11.76 -4.27
CA GLY A 139 9.97 -13.03 -4.56
C GLY A 139 8.44 -13.01 -4.50
N HIS A 140 7.80 -11.83 -4.36
CA HIS A 140 6.34 -11.75 -4.34
C HIS A 140 5.80 -11.64 -5.77
N ARG A 141 4.80 -12.45 -6.09
CA ARG A 141 4.06 -12.38 -7.35
C ARG A 141 3.19 -11.13 -7.36
N LEU A 142 3.02 -10.52 -8.52
CA LEU A 142 2.13 -9.37 -8.74
C LEU A 142 1.61 -9.35 -10.17
N TYR A 143 0.42 -8.75 -10.36
CA TYR A 143 -0.08 -8.36 -11.67
C TYR A 143 0.38 -6.94 -11.94
N LYS A 144 1.11 -6.77 -13.03
CA LYS A 144 1.56 -5.46 -13.51
C LYS A 144 0.69 -5.03 -14.68
N PHE A 145 -0.05 -3.96 -14.48
CA PHE A 145 -0.90 -3.39 -15.51
C PHE A 145 -0.14 -2.32 -16.30
N SER A 146 -0.32 -2.31 -17.60
CA SER A 146 0.26 -1.29 -18.48
C SER A 146 -0.67 -1.00 -19.64
N ALA A 147 -0.76 0.27 -20.04
CA ALA A 147 -1.45 0.63 -21.26
C ALA A 147 -0.57 0.32 -22.47
N PHE A 148 -1.19 -0.24 -23.48
CA PHE A 148 -0.58 -0.52 -24.78
C PHE A 148 -1.12 0.47 -25.80
N ASN A 149 -0.20 1.20 -26.43
CA ASN A 149 -0.49 1.98 -27.62
C ASN A 149 0.67 1.83 -28.63
N THR A 150 0.40 2.04 -29.89
CA THR A 150 1.37 1.81 -30.97
C THR A 150 2.41 2.94 -31.11
N ASN A 151 2.20 4.09 -30.47
CA ASN A 151 3.06 5.28 -30.66
C ASN A 151 3.31 6.04 -29.34
N PHE A 152 4.55 6.08 -28.86
CA PHE A 152 4.94 6.77 -27.65
C PHE A 152 5.42 8.21 -27.93
N SER A 153 4.65 9.22 -27.48
CA SER A 153 5.13 10.59 -27.33
C SER A 153 4.72 11.16 -25.97
N SER A 154 5.49 12.12 -25.43
CA SER A 154 5.24 12.69 -24.09
C SER A 154 3.88 13.39 -23.97
N GLY A 155 3.39 14.03 -25.01
CA GLY A 155 2.05 14.63 -25.05
C GLY A 155 0.94 13.58 -25.06
N LYS A 156 1.16 12.40 -25.64
CA LYS A 156 0.21 11.30 -25.64
C LYS A 156 0.04 10.69 -24.25
N LYS A 157 1.06 10.72 -23.38
CA LYS A 157 0.98 10.16 -22.03
C LYS A 157 -0.05 10.87 -21.14
N GLN A 158 -0.15 12.18 -21.22
CA GLN A 158 -1.20 12.93 -20.50
C GLN A 158 -2.61 12.63 -21.04
N GLY A 159 -2.69 12.44 -22.35
CA GLY A 159 -3.92 12.01 -22.99
C GLY A 159 -4.35 10.60 -22.61
N GLU A 160 -3.41 9.69 -22.52
CA GLU A 160 -3.65 8.32 -22.04
C GLU A 160 -4.26 8.28 -20.64
N ILE A 161 -3.73 9.10 -19.71
CA ILE A 161 -4.29 9.24 -18.36
C ILE A 161 -5.73 9.74 -18.43
N SER A 162 -6.03 10.77 -19.22
CA SER A 162 -7.41 11.27 -19.34
C SER A 162 -8.35 10.26 -19.97
N CYS A 163 -7.89 9.51 -20.98
CA CYS A 163 -8.66 8.40 -21.55
C CYS A 163 -8.95 7.33 -20.52
N PHE A 164 -7.95 6.96 -19.72
CA PHE A 164 -8.08 5.96 -18.68
C PHE A 164 -9.09 6.39 -17.60
N ASP A 165 -8.97 7.61 -17.08
CA ASP A 165 -9.84 8.13 -16.01
C ASP A 165 -11.33 8.15 -16.46
N ILE A 166 -11.59 8.63 -17.68
CA ILE A 166 -12.95 8.65 -18.24
C ILE A 166 -13.45 7.22 -18.50
N ALA A 167 -12.58 6.36 -19.08
CA ALA A 167 -12.92 4.96 -19.33
C ALA A 167 -13.25 4.20 -18.05
N TYR A 168 -12.48 4.46 -16.98
CA TYR A 168 -12.73 3.85 -15.70
C TYR A 168 -14.08 4.26 -15.10
N THR A 169 -14.45 5.54 -15.18
CA THR A 169 -15.74 6.03 -14.69
C THR A 169 -16.89 5.32 -15.43
N LEU A 170 -16.82 5.20 -16.74
CA LEU A 170 -17.84 4.53 -17.54
C LEU A 170 -17.90 3.01 -17.31
N PHE A 171 -16.75 2.39 -17.16
CA PHE A 171 -16.66 0.98 -16.79
C PHE A 171 -17.23 0.72 -15.40
N ALA A 172 -16.94 1.59 -14.42
CA ALA A 172 -17.46 1.47 -13.07
C ALA A 172 -18.99 1.59 -13.03
N ASP A 173 -19.57 2.48 -13.85
CA ASP A 173 -21.02 2.59 -14.00
C ASP A 173 -21.63 1.31 -14.57
N GLU A 174 -21.05 0.74 -15.62
CA GLU A 174 -21.56 -0.47 -16.27
C GLU A 174 -21.48 -1.68 -15.33
N GLU A 175 -20.39 -1.79 -14.55
CA GLU A 175 -20.21 -2.88 -13.59
C GLU A 175 -20.84 -2.62 -12.22
N ASN A 176 -21.55 -1.48 -12.03
CA ASN A 176 -22.11 -1.05 -10.75
C ASN A 176 -21.09 -0.92 -9.61
N ILE A 177 -19.88 -0.52 -9.95
CA ILE A 177 -18.81 -0.23 -8.98
C ILE A 177 -19.00 1.21 -8.47
N PRO A 178 -19.11 1.45 -7.17
CA PRO A 178 -19.22 2.82 -6.65
C PRO A 178 -18.03 3.67 -7.08
N CYS A 179 -18.30 4.72 -7.85
CA CYS A 179 -17.27 5.62 -8.39
C CYS A 179 -17.74 7.07 -8.31
N MET A 180 -16.80 7.98 -8.06
CA MET A 180 -17.08 9.41 -8.13
C MET A 180 -17.03 9.87 -9.59
N HIS A 181 -18.09 10.58 -10.04
CA HIS A 181 -18.13 11.24 -11.36
C HIS A 181 -17.40 12.58 -11.32
N PHE A 182 -16.22 12.59 -10.74
CA PHE A 182 -15.38 13.77 -10.58
C PHE A 182 -13.92 13.44 -10.93
N LEU A 183 -13.35 14.19 -11.87
CA LEU A 183 -11.98 14.05 -12.31
C LEU A 183 -11.21 15.35 -12.07
N LEU A 184 -10.14 15.28 -11.29
CA LEU A 184 -9.24 16.39 -11.04
C LEU A 184 -7.91 16.16 -11.79
N ASN A 185 -7.60 17.02 -12.70
CA ASN A 185 -6.43 16.90 -13.58
C ASN A 185 -5.52 18.11 -13.45
N ASP A 186 -4.24 17.88 -13.19
CA ASP A 186 -3.23 18.93 -13.19
C ASP A 186 -2.49 18.98 -14.53
N LYS A 187 -2.10 20.20 -14.94
CA LYS A 187 -1.22 20.49 -16.08
C LYS A 187 -1.67 19.88 -17.41
N LYS A 188 -2.73 20.45 -17.98
CA LYS A 188 -3.24 20.03 -19.30
C LYS A 188 -2.68 20.83 -20.49
N GLU A 189 -1.65 21.65 -20.28
CA GLU A 189 -1.02 22.53 -21.28
C GLU A 189 -0.35 21.78 -22.44
N LEU A 190 -0.04 20.49 -22.24
CA LEU A 190 0.60 19.66 -23.28
C LEU A 190 -0.40 18.96 -24.20
N MET A 191 -1.70 19.15 -23.98
CA MET A 191 -2.74 18.63 -24.86
C MET A 191 -3.06 19.64 -25.98
N HIS A 192 -3.39 19.13 -27.15
CA HIS A 192 -3.84 19.98 -28.25
C HIS A 192 -5.27 20.49 -28.00
N ASP A 193 -5.56 21.71 -28.50
CA ASP A 193 -6.86 22.36 -28.36
C ASP A 193 -8.04 21.46 -28.71
N ASN A 194 -7.96 20.77 -29.84
CA ASN A 194 -8.99 19.85 -30.29
C ASN A 194 -9.25 18.71 -29.30
N GLN A 195 -8.25 18.25 -28.57
CA GLN A 195 -8.40 17.19 -27.58
C GLN A 195 -9.08 17.72 -26.33
N LEU A 196 -8.74 18.92 -25.88
CA LEU A 196 -9.40 19.57 -24.75
C LEU A 196 -10.88 19.79 -25.02
N VAL A 197 -11.23 20.27 -26.22
CA VAL A 197 -12.64 20.45 -26.62
C VAL A 197 -13.36 19.12 -26.67
N LYS A 198 -12.76 18.06 -27.23
CA LYS A 198 -13.36 16.71 -27.25
C LYS A 198 -13.53 16.13 -25.86
N ILE A 199 -12.58 16.33 -24.94
CA ILE A 199 -12.71 15.92 -23.54
C ILE A 199 -13.92 16.63 -22.90
N ALA A 200 -14.01 17.96 -23.05
CA ALA A 200 -15.12 18.73 -22.51
C ALA A 200 -16.49 18.24 -23.01
N GLN A 201 -16.58 17.90 -24.30
CA GLN A 201 -17.78 17.31 -24.88
C GLN A 201 -18.10 15.94 -24.27
N LEU A 202 -17.09 15.06 -24.16
CA LEU A 202 -17.23 13.70 -23.67
C LEU A 202 -17.66 13.66 -22.18
N VAL A 203 -17.04 14.46 -21.34
CA VAL A 203 -17.35 14.50 -19.90
C VAL A 203 -18.75 15.10 -19.66
N ASN A 204 -19.13 16.12 -20.46
CA ASN A 204 -20.47 16.70 -20.38
C ASN A 204 -21.55 15.69 -20.78
N GLN A 205 -21.34 14.95 -21.87
CA GLN A 205 -22.27 13.90 -22.35
C GLN A 205 -22.47 12.79 -21.30
N ASN A 206 -21.43 12.46 -20.56
CA ASN A 206 -21.43 11.38 -19.56
C ASN A 206 -21.64 11.89 -18.12
N LYS A 207 -21.97 13.18 -17.95
CA LYS A 207 -22.22 13.81 -16.61
C LYS A 207 -21.04 13.64 -15.64
N ILE A 208 -19.82 13.71 -16.14
CA ILE A 208 -18.60 13.67 -15.37
C ILE A 208 -18.16 15.10 -15.10
N GLN A 209 -17.94 15.46 -13.85
CA GLN A 209 -17.35 16.74 -13.48
C GLN A 209 -15.83 16.69 -13.72
N PHE A 210 -15.35 17.50 -14.65
CA PHE A 210 -13.93 17.55 -15.00
C PHE A 210 -13.34 18.90 -14.60
N VAL A 211 -12.37 18.88 -13.69
CA VAL A 211 -11.65 20.07 -13.24
C VAL A 211 -10.19 19.92 -13.66
N ALA A 212 -9.66 20.92 -14.35
CA ALA A 212 -8.27 20.92 -14.82
C ALA A 212 -7.57 22.25 -14.55
N SER A 213 -6.32 22.18 -14.14
CA SER A 213 -5.45 23.35 -14.13
C SER A 213 -4.78 23.50 -15.51
N ILE A 214 -4.89 24.71 -16.08
CA ILE A 214 -4.34 25.03 -17.40
C ILE A 214 -3.93 26.51 -17.46
N LEU A 215 -2.86 26.81 -18.18
CA LEU A 215 -2.49 28.17 -18.47
C LEU A 215 -3.51 28.83 -19.43
N LYS A 216 -3.89 30.06 -19.14
CA LYS A 216 -4.95 30.75 -19.88
C LYS A 216 -4.63 30.91 -21.38
N ASP A 217 -3.36 31.08 -21.72
CA ASP A 217 -2.87 31.20 -23.11
C ASP A 217 -2.87 29.85 -23.87
N LYS A 218 -3.08 28.72 -23.16
CA LYS A 218 -3.21 27.37 -23.71
C LYS A 218 -4.64 26.87 -23.75
N LEU A 219 -5.59 27.70 -23.35
CA LEU A 219 -7.00 27.30 -23.31
C LEU A 219 -7.65 27.60 -24.67
N PRO A 220 -8.29 26.61 -25.33
CA PRO A 220 -9.04 26.83 -26.57
C PRO A 220 -10.11 27.92 -26.44
N GLU A 221 -10.34 28.71 -27.48
CA GLU A 221 -11.37 29.77 -27.46
C GLU A 221 -12.75 29.27 -27.05
N GLN A 222 -13.12 28.07 -27.51
CA GLN A 222 -14.42 27.44 -27.17
C GLN A 222 -14.59 27.14 -25.69
N LEU A 223 -13.50 26.98 -24.95
CA LEU A 223 -13.49 26.69 -23.52
C LEU A 223 -13.12 27.93 -22.68
N ASN A 224 -12.72 29.01 -23.29
CA ASN A 224 -12.39 30.28 -22.63
C ASN A 224 -13.67 31.06 -22.28
N VAL A 225 -14.56 30.46 -21.52
CA VAL A 225 -15.84 31.03 -21.08
C VAL A 225 -15.74 31.30 -19.57
N GLU A 226 -16.16 32.52 -19.17
CA GLU A 226 -16.01 33.00 -17.79
C GLU A 226 -16.67 32.07 -16.75
N ASP A 227 -17.81 31.49 -17.09
CA ASP A 227 -18.56 30.58 -16.22
C ASP A 227 -17.85 29.24 -15.96
N TYR A 228 -16.81 28.92 -16.73
CA TYR A 228 -16.05 27.69 -16.53
C TYR A 228 -14.87 27.87 -15.56
N PHE A 229 -14.54 29.11 -15.19
CA PHE A 229 -13.43 29.38 -14.28
C PHE A 229 -13.86 29.31 -12.82
N ILE A 230 -13.41 28.27 -12.13
CA ILE A 230 -13.64 28.13 -10.69
C ILE A 230 -12.66 29.02 -9.90
N VAL A 231 -11.38 29.04 -10.32
CA VAL A 231 -10.32 29.83 -9.70
C VAL A 231 -9.43 30.41 -10.80
N LYS A 232 -9.06 31.68 -10.66
CA LYS A 232 -8.05 32.33 -11.50
C LYS A 232 -6.87 32.71 -10.63
N LEU A 233 -5.69 32.28 -11.03
CA LEU A 233 -4.44 32.55 -10.32
C LEU A 233 -3.52 33.40 -11.21
N SER A 234 -2.76 34.27 -10.57
CA SER A 234 -1.73 35.10 -11.22
C SER A 234 -0.51 35.23 -10.30
N ASP A 235 0.54 35.85 -10.79
CA ASP A 235 1.73 36.14 -9.98
C ASP A 235 1.41 37.00 -8.76
N THR A 236 0.37 37.84 -8.86
CA THR A 236 -0.08 38.74 -7.80
C THR A 236 -1.21 38.18 -6.97
N ASP A 237 -1.90 37.12 -7.41
CA ASP A 237 -2.99 36.47 -6.74
C ASP A 237 -2.78 34.95 -6.72
N LYS A 238 -2.03 34.49 -5.76
CA LYS A 238 -1.67 33.08 -5.56
C LYS A 238 -2.65 32.40 -4.62
N LEU A 239 -2.87 31.10 -4.83
CA LEU A 239 -3.75 30.26 -3.99
C LEU A 239 -3.31 30.25 -2.53
N PHE A 240 -1.99 30.22 -2.29
CA PHE A 240 -1.39 30.30 -0.96
C PHE A 240 -0.55 31.58 -0.88
N ARG A 241 -0.99 32.51 -0.05
CA ARG A 241 -0.18 33.69 0.30
C ARG A 241 0.81 33.26 1.38
N ILE A 242 2.01 32.92 0.95
CA ILE A 242 3.15 32.80 1.86
C ILE A 242 3.71 34.23 1.96
N GLU A 243 3.48 34.87 3.11
CA GLU A 243 4.14 36.12 3.46
C GLU A 243 5.62 35.86 3.76
#